data_44db9d32a8041eb4b9dfb191f97819c3
#
_entry.id   44db9d32a8041eb4b9dfb191f97819c3
#
_cell.length_a   1.000
_cell.length_b   1.000
_cell.length_c   1.000
_cell.angle_alpha   90.00
_cell.angle_beta   90.00
_cell.angle_gamma   90.00
#
_symmetry.space_group_name_H-M   'P 1'
#
loop_
_entity.id
_entity.type
_entity.pdbx_description
1 polymer ?
#
loop_
_entity_poly.entity_id
_entity_poly.type
_entity_poly.pdbx_seq_one_letter_code
_entity_poly.pdbx_strand_id
1 'polypeptide(L)'
;FFGLVMPRDEQEFTPFPVDGINLRSAVSAIDEERRPDLRWYTIRALHSEEATVDVDVVTHGDSGPGSRWIRRAQAGDTAGFFTCNDLWRPTEKPQLLVADASALPALRHILAYQEDHNPEMLQATDVMAVVTSNDEVEPGLAARWEARVRSLRIIHTQPHGEAEAVVAALRADYAGAPGPGYVWASGEGRLAKSVRGLAVNEWGLDTTDVTWVPYWFYGRARP
;
A
#
# COMPACT_ATOMS: atom_id res chain seq x y z
N PHE A 1 -0.47 -8.04 3.33
CA PHE A 1 -0.33 -8.06 1.87
C PHE A 1 -0.10 -9.49 1.37
N PHE A 2 -0.26 -9.71 0.09
CA PHE A 2 -0.07 -11.02 -0.52
C PHE A 2 0.56 -10.91 -1.90
N GLY A 3 1.21 -11.99 -2.33
CA GLY A 3 1.68 -12.16 -3.70
C GLY A 3 0.60 -12.82 -4.55
N LEU A 4 0.16 -12.15 -5.60
CA LEU A 4 -0.69 -12.70 -6.64
C LEU A 4 0.20 -13.25 -7.76
N VAL A 5 0.13 -14.55 -7.98
CA VAL A 5 0.89 -15.25 -9.02
C VAL A 5 -0.05 -15.58 -10.15
N MET A 6 0.16 -14.94 -11.30
CA MET A 6 -0.78 -14.95 -12.42
C MET A 6 -0.19 -15.72 -13.60
N PRO A 7 -0.94 -16.61 -14.24
CA PRO A 7 -0.50 -17.21 -15.50
C PRO A 7 -0.35 -16.11 -16.56
N ARG A 8 0.66 -16.25 -17.44
CA ARG A 8 0.79 -15.39 -18.62
C ARG A 8 -0.32 -15.68 -19.64
N ASP A 9 -0.40 -14.84 -20.66
CA ASP A 9 -1.40 -14.99 -21.72
C ASP A 9 -1.36 -16.42 -22.31
N GLU A 10 -2.53 -17.00 -22.51
CA GLU A 10 -2.74 -18.34 -23.07
C GLU A 10 -2.15 -19.52 -22.23
N GLN A 11 -1.78 -19.25 -20.96
CA GLN A 11 -1.28 -20.29 -20.05
C GLN A 11 -2.28 -20.55 -18.92
N GLU A 12 -2.30 -21.78 -18.43
CA GLU A 12 -2.98 -22.15 -17.20
C GLU A 12 -2.03 -22.02 -16.00
N PHE A 13 -2.58 -21.68 -14.84
CA PHE A 13 -1.80 -21.64 -13.61
C PHE A 13 -1.39 -23.06 -13.19
N THR A 14 -0.10 -23.29 -13.06
CA THR A 14 0.45 -24.54 -12.52
C THR A 14 1.07 -24.27 -11.14
N PRO A 15 0.57 -24.89 -10.06
CA PRO A 15 1.14 -24.78 -8.74
C PRO A 15 2.62 -25.20 -8.71
N PHE A 16 3.42 -24.53 -7.90
CA PHE A 16 4.83 -24.82 -7.68
C PHE A 16 5.19 -24.69 -6.20
N PRO A 17 6.21 -25.42 -5.71
CA PRO A 17 6.63 -25.32 -4.32
C PRO A 17 7.30 -23.98 -4.03
N VAL A 18 7.07 -23.45 -2.84
CA VAL A 18 7.76 -22.26 -2.33
C VAL A 18 8.40 -22.62 -1.00
N ASP A 19 9.73 -22.66 -0.96
CA ASP A 19 10.47 -22.91 0.26
C ASP A 19 10.63 -21.60 1.05
N GLY A 20 10.06 -21.57 2.27
CA GLY A 20 10.09 -20.41 3.14
C GLY A 20 9.25 -19.23 2.61
N ILE A 21 9.78 -18.02 2.75
CA ILE A 21 9.06 -16.77 2.45
C ILE A 21 9.48 -16.11 1.14
N ASN A 22 10.39 -16.71 0.38
CA ASN A 22 10.96 -16.09 -0.81
C ASN A 22 10.23 -16.48 -2.10
N LEU A 23 8.96 -16.08 -2.20
CA LEU A 23 8.14 -16.31 -3.39
C LEU A 23 8.81 -15.80 -4.67
N ARG A 24 9.51 -14.67 -4.63
CA ARG A 24 10.18 -14.10 -5.81
C ARG A 24 11.26 -15.02 -6.36
N SER A 25 12.07 -15.59 -5.49
CA SER A 25 13.09 -16.56 -5.90
C SER A 25 12.47 -17.83 -6.47
N ALA A 26 11.38 -18.33 -5.85
CA ALA A 26 10.67 -19.49 -6.35
C ALA A 26 10.11 -19.26 -7.77
N VAL A 27 9.45 -18.12 -8.00
CA VAL A 27 8.97 -17.73 -9.34
C VAL A 27 10.12 -17.57 -10.32
N SER A 28 11.23 -16.95 -9.91
CA SER A 28 12.40 -16.75 -10.80
C SER A 28 13.12 -18.04 -11.19
N ALA A 29 12.99 -19.09 -10.39
CA ALA A 29 13.58 -20.41 -10.68
C ALA A 29 12.78 -21.21 -11.73
N ILE A 30 11.57 -20.79 -12.05
CA ILE A 30 10.75 -21.45 -13.10
C ILE A 30 11.30 -21.05 -14.47
N ASP A 31 11.34 -22.00 -15.40
CA ASP A 31 11.74 -21.76 -16.78
C ASP A 31 10.95 -20.60 -17.40
N GLU A 32 11.63 -19.73 -18.12
CA GLU A 32 11.06 -18.47 -18.61
C GLU A 32 9.78 -18.66 -19.42
N GLU A 33 9.69 -19.71 -20.23
CA GLU A 33 8.51 -20.01 -21.04
C GLU A 33 7.27 -20.35 -20.21
N ARG A 34 7.46 -20.86 -18.99
CA ARG A 34 6.37 -21.27 -18.08
C ARG A 34 6.25 -20.38 -16.86
N ARG A 35 7.14 -19.40 -16.73
CA ARG A 35 7.22 -18.52 -15.55
C ARG A 35 5.98 -17.63 -15.46
N PRO A 36 5.21 -17.73 -14.34
CA PRO A 36 4.08 -16.85 -14.12
C PRO A 36 4.55 -15.42 -13.78
N ASP A 37 3.66 -14.47 -13.88
CA ASP A 37 3.86 -13.12 -13.40
C ASP A 37 3.53 -13.03 -11.90
N LEU A 38 4.29 -12.20 -11.17
CA LEU A 38 4.08 -11.95 -9.74
C LEU A 38 3.85 -10.46 -9.49
N ARG A 39 2.78 -10.14 -8.73
CA ARG A 39 2.54 -8.81 -8.19
C ARG A 39 2.09 -8.89 -6.74
N TRP A 40 2.39 -7.83 -6.00
CA TRP A 40 2.02 -7.70 -4.59
C TRP A 40 0.82 -6.78 -4.47
N TYR A 41 -0.17 -7.23 -3.72
CA TYR A 41 -1.40 -6.48 -3.46
C TYR A 41 -1.75 -6.49 -1.98
N THR A 42 -2.66 -5.60 -1.60
CA THR A 42 -3.23 -5.55 -0.25
C THR A 42 -4.61 -6.18 -0.26
N ILE A 43 -4.91 -6.97 0.76
CA ILE A 43 -6.28 -7.44 1.01
C ILE A 43 -7.07 -6.24 1.53
N ARG A 44 -8.12 -5.84 0.81
CA ARG A 44 -9.02 -4.78 1.24
C ARG A 44 -10.01 -5.26 2.29
N ALA A 45 -10.61 -6.41 2.07
CA ALA A 45 -11.51 -7.08 3.00
C ALA A 45 -11.33 -8.58 2.95
N LEU A 46 -11.51 -9.23 4.09
CA LEU A 46 -11.50 -10.68 4.24
C LEU A 46 -12.91 -11.15 4.61
N HIS A 47 -13.44 -12.08 3.83
CA HIS A 47 -14.73 -12.72 4.04
C HIS A 47 -14.47 -14.18 4.42
N SER A 48 -14.28 -14.42 5.73
CA SER A 48 -13.81 -15.71 6.24
C SER A 48 -14.81 -16.84 6.02
N GLU A 49 -16.10 -16.55 6.11
CA GLU A 49 -17.16 -17.55 5.92
C GLU A 49 -17.24 -18.05 4.48
N GLU A 50 -17.01 -17.16 3.51
CA GLU A 50 -17.02 -17.46 2.08
C GLU A 50 -15.63 -17.87 1.56
N ALA A 51 -14.59 -17.79 2.40
CA ALA A 51 -13.19 -17.99 2.04
C ALA A 51 -12.76 -17.11 0.84
N THR A 52 -13.21 -15.85 0.82
CA THR A 52 -12.90 -14.87 -0.23
C THR A 52 -12.22 -13.62 0.30
N VAL A 53 -11.54 -12.90 -0.57
CA VAL A 53 -10.93 -11.60 -0.28
C VAL A 53 -11.30 -10.59 -1.36
N ASP A 54 -11.51 -9.34 -0.94
CA ASP A 54 -11.59 -8.20 -1.86
C ASP A 54 -10.20 -7.58 -2.03
N VAL A 55 -9.87 -7.22 -3.24
CA VAL A 55 -8.61 -6.58 -3.60
C VAL A 55 -8.87 -5.39 -4.52
N ASP A 56 -8.46 -4.20 -4.10
CA ASP A 56 -8.50 -3.02 -4.96
C ASP A 56 -7.22 -2.96 -5.81
N VAL A 57 -7.39 -2.74 -7.09
CA VAL A 57 -6.28 -2.67 -8.02
C VAL A 57 -6.35 -1.40 -8.85
N VAL A 58 -5.32 -0.57 -8.76
CA VAL A 58 -5.15 0.56 -9.66
C VAL A 58 -4.74 0.03 -11.03
N THR A 59 -5.57 0.29 -12.04
CA THR A 59 -5.28 -0.08 -13.42
C THR A 59 -4.95 1.16 -14.25
N HIS A 60 -3.89 1.09 -15.03
CA HIS A 60 -3.46 2.17 -15.92
C HIS A 60 -3.15 1.58 -17.31
N GLY A 61 -4.21 1.22 -18.02
CA GLY A 61 -4.09 0.55 -19.32
C GLY A 61 -3.47 -0.85 -19.21
N ASP A 62 -2.79 -1.30 -20.27
CA ASP A 62 -2.19 -2.64 -20.36
C ASP A 62 -0.68 -2.64 -20.08
N SER A 63 -0.17 -1.61 -19.40
CA SER A 63 1.26 -1.38 -19.22
C SER A 63 1.96 -2.30 -18.21
N GLY A 64 1.23 -3.17 -17.53
CA GLY A 64 1.82 -4.11 -16.56
C GLY A 64 1.10 -5.46 -16.53
N PRO A 65 1.80 -6.55 -16.18
CA PRO A 65 1.20 -7.89 -16.18
C PRO A 65 0.01 -8.00 -15.23
N GLY A 66 0.04 -7.33 -14.07
CA GLY A 66 -1.08 -7.30 -13.13
C GLY A 66 -2.33 -6.67 -13.75
N SER A 67 -2.22 -5.46 -14.33
CA SER A 67 -3.33 -4.79 -14.99
C SER A 67 -3.87 -5.62 -16.16
N ARG A 68 -2.99 -6.21 -16.98
CA ARG A 68 -3.43 -7.08 -18.09
C ARG A 68 -4.22 -8.27 -17.59
N TRP A 69 -3.69 -9.00 -16.60
CA TRP A 69 -4.35 -10.20 -16.10
C TRP A 69 -5.70 -9.87 -15.45
N ILE A 70 -5.74 -8.88 -14.56
CA ILE A 70 -6.96 -8.49 -13.83
C ILE A 70 -8.07 -8.01 -14.78
N ARG A 71 -7.72 -7.31 -15.86
CA ARG A 71 -8.71 -6.84 -16.84
C ARG A 71 -9.31 -7.95 -17.70
N ARG A 72 -8.62 -9.07 -17.86
CA ARG A 72 -9.12 -10.22 -18.63
C ARG A 72 -9.69 -11.34 -17.75
N ALA A 73 -9.32 -11.39 -16.46
CA ALA A 73 -9.73 -12.43 -15.55
C ALA A 73 -11.24 -12.54 -15.43
N GLN A 74 -11.71 -13.78 -15.41
CA GLN A 74 -13.12 -14.13 -15.30
C GLN A 74 -13.34 -15.08 -14.13
N ALA A 75 -14.59 -15.18 -13.70
CA ALA A 75 -14.97 -16.18 -12.69
C ALA A 75 -14.61 -17.59 -13.18
N GLY A 76 -13.85 -18.32 -12.35
CA GLY A 76 -13.33 -19.64 -12.69
C GLY A 76 -11.86 -19.65 -13.08
N ASP A 77 -11.26 -18.50 -13.40
CA ASP A 77 -9.82 -18.43 -13.64
C ASP A 77 -9.04 -18.71 -12.35
N THR A 78 -7.88 -19.35 -12.50
CA THR A 78 -7.04 -19.76 -11.38
C THR A 78 -5.76 -18.93 -11.32
N ALA A 79 -5.38 -18.49 -10.10
CA ALA A 79 -4.13 -17.81 -9.81
C ALA A 79 -3.55 -18.32 -8.49
N GLY A 80 -2.25 -18.12 -8.27
CA GLY A 80 -1.60 -18.43 -7.00
C GLY A 80 -1.77 -17.28 -6.01
N PHE A 81 -2.04 -17.64 -4.76
CA PHE A 81 -2.16 -16.70 -3.64
C PHE A 81 -1.13 -17.06 -2.58
N PHE A 82 -0.22 -16.12 -2.28
CA PHE A 82 0.82 -16.32 -1.29
C PHE A 82 0.75 -15.24 -0.20
N THR A 83 0.42 -15.64 1.01
CA THR A 83 0.32 -14.72 2.15
C THR A 83 1.67 -14.28 2.66
N CYS A 84 1.76 -13.04 3.11
CA CYS A 84 2.96 -12.44 3.69
C CYS A 84 2.65 -11.75 5.01
N ASN A 85 3.70 -11.49 5.79
CA ASN A 85 3.59 -10.74 7.03
C ASN A 85 3.25 -9.26 6.76
N ASP A 86 2.74 -8.59 7.79
CA ASP A 86 2.39 -7.18 7.72
C ASP A 86 3.62 -6.29 7.55
N LEU A 87 3.42 -5.19 6.84
CA LEU A 87 4.43 -4.14 6.64
C LEU A 87 4.15 -2.89 7.48
N TRP A 88 3.22 -2.97 8.39
CA TRP A 88 2.95 -2.01 9.44
C TRP A 88 2.95 -2.75 10.79
N ARG A 89 3.33 -2.08 11.85
CA ARG A 89 3.29 -2.65 13.21
C ARG A 89 2.51 -1.72 14.12
N PRO A 90 1.70 -2.28 15.03
CA PRO A 90 1.08 -1.51 16.09
C PRO A 90 2.13 -0.74 16.90
N THR A 91 1.80 0.48 17.28
CA THR A 91 2.63 1.35 18.10
C THR A 91 1.77 2.10 19.10
N GLU A 92 2.34 2.47 20.23
CA GLU A 92 1.73 3.38 21.21
C GLU A 92 2.21 4.84 21.02
N LYS A 93 3.03 5.09 20.00
CA LYS A 93 3.52 6.44 19.69
C LYS A 93 2.53 7.17 18.79
N PRO A 94 2.36 8.50 18.93
CA PRO A 94 1.64 9.28 17.93
C PRO A 94 2.20 9.01 16.54
N GLN A 95 1.33 8.74 15.57
CA GLN A 95 1.75 8.26 14.26
C GLN A 95 1.23 9.11 13.11
N LEU A 96 2.00 9.07 12.03
CA LEU A 96 1.63 9.61 10.73
C LEU A 96 1.55 8.47 9.72
N LEU A 97 0.41 8.36 9.05
CA LEU A 97 0.18 7.40 7.97
C LEU A 97 0.07 8.16 6.65
N VAL A 98 0.96 7.86 5.70
CA VAL A 98 0.99 8.49 4.37
C VAL A 98 0.76 7.45 3.30
N ALA A 99 -0.20 7.71 2.41
CA ALA A 99 -0.58 6.81 1.33
C ALA A 99 -0.88 7.56 0.03
N ASP A 100 -0.47 7.01 -1.12
CA ASP A 100 -1.09 7.34 -2.40
C ASP A 100 -2.28 6.39 -2.70
N ALA A 101 -2.92 6.55 -3.86
CA ALA A 101 -4.06 5.74 -4.27
C ALA A 101 -3.81 4.23 -4.14
N SER A 102 -2.61 3.76 -4.48
CA SER A 102 -2.25 2.33 -4.44
C SER A 102 -2.13 1.77 -3.02
N ALA A 103 -1.90 2.64 -2.05
CA ALA A 103 -1.72 2.28 -0.64
C ALA A 103 -2.95 2.59 0.24
N LEU A 104 -4.01 3.21 -0.31
CA LEU A 104 -5.25 3.47 0.43
C LEU A 104 -5.89 2.20 1.02
N PRO A 105 -5.91 1.04 0.33
CA PRO A 105 -6.41 -0.19 0.95
C PRO A 105 -5.65 -0.61 2.21
N ALA A 106 -4.31 -0.45 2.21
CA ALA A 106 -3.48 -0.74 3.38
C ALA A 106 -3.72 0.27 4.51
N LEU A 107 -3.81 1.56 4.19
CA LEU A 107 -4.17 2.63 5.13
C LEU A 107 -5.50 2.31 5.83
N ARG A 108 -6.53 1.97 5.07
CA ARG A 108 -7.82 1.55 5.62
C ARG A 108 -7.71 0.38 6.59
N HIS A 109 -6.95 -0.63 6.20
CA HIS A 109 -6.75 -1.82 7.03
C HIS A 109 -6.06 -1.49 8.35
N ILE A 110 -5.06 -0.60 8.31
CA ILE A 110 -4.39 -0.10 9.52
C ILE A 110 -5.39 0.62 10.42
N LEU A 111 -6.20 1.52 9.88
CA LEU A 111 -7.20 2.27 10.65
C LEU A 111 -8.28 1.35 11.23
N ALA A 112 -8.77 0.38 10.47
CA ALA A 112 -9.75 -0.60 10.94
C ALA A 112 -9.15 -1.49 12.04
N TYR A 113 -7.91 -1.94 11.88
CA TYR A 113 -7.21 -2.70 12.92
C TYR A 113 -7.09 -1.90 14.22
N GLN A 114 -6.74 -0.61 14.13
CA GLN A 114 -6.67 0.26 15.31
C GLN A 114 -8.04 0.48 15.95
N GLU A 115 -9.11 0.64 15.16
CA GLU A 115 -10.48 0.76 15.66
C GLU A 115 -10.86 -0.46 16.52
N ASP A 116 -10.47 -1.65 16.08
CA ASP A 116 -10.83 -2.91 16.74
C ASP A 116 -9.93 -3.24 17.95
N HIS A 117 -8.65 -2.85 17.92
CA HIS A 117 -7.66 -3.34 18.88
C HIS A 117 -7.09 -2.24 19.80
N ASN A 118 -7.04 -1.01 19.35
CA ASN A 118 -6.52 0.14 20.10
C ASN A 118 -7.14 1.45 19.61
N PRO A 119 -8.44 1.67 19.87
CA PRO A 119 -9.17 2.84 19.36
C PRO A 119 -8.59 4.18 19.84
N GLU A 120 -7.90 4.21 20.98
CA GLU A 120 -7.26 5.43 21.49
C GLU A 120 -6.17 5.94 20.55
N MET A 121 -5.50 5.02 19.83
CA MET A 121 -4.48 5.40 18.87
C MET A 121 -5.01 6.12 17.63
N LEU A 122 -6.29 5.99 17.31
CA LEU A 122 -6.89 6.77 16.23
C LEU A 122 -6.78 8.27 16.53
N GLN A 123 -7.03 8.70 17.77
CA GLN A 123 -6.91 10.10 18.18
C GLN A 123 -5.44 10.61 18.24
N ALA A 124 -4.47 9.70 18.14
CA ALA A 124 -3.05 10.01 18.04
C ALA A 124 -2.51 9.79 16.61
N THR A 125 -3.39 9.54 15.63
CA THR A 125 -3.04 9.25 14.25
C THR A 125 -3.36 10.41 13.32
N ASP A 126 -2.34 10.89 12.60
CA ASP A 126 -2.50 11.77 11.45
C ASP A 126 -2.52 10.95 10.18
N VAL A 127 -3.41 11.29 9.28
CA VAL A 127 -3.56 10.63 7.98
C VAL A 127 -3.35 11.64 6.86
N MET A 128 -2.45 11.32 5.94
CA MET A 128 -2.25 12.09 4.73
C MET A 128 -2.33 11.19 3.51
N ALA A 129 -3.40 11.31 2.76
CA ALA A 129 -3.59 10.66 1.48
C ALA A 129 -3.23 11.62 0.35
N VAL A 130 -2.62 11.13 -0.73
CA VAL A 130 -2.36 11.91 -1.93
C VAL A 130 -2.90 11.18 -3.15
N VAL A 131 -3.63 11.90 -3.98
CA VAL A 131 -4.30 11.35 -5.17
C VAL A 131 -4.14 12.30 -6.37
N THR A 132 -4.26 11.75 -7.57
CA THR A 132 -4.21 12.52 -8.83
C THR A 132 -5.58 12.73 -9.45
N SER A 133 -6.59 11.97 -8.97
CA SER A 133 -7.99 12.08 -9.36
C SER A 133 -8.91 11.83 -8.17
N ASN A 134 -10.12 12.39 -8.20
CA ASN A 134 -11.15 12.08 -7.21
C ASN A 134 -11.60 10.62 -7.26
N ASP A 135 -11.51 9.97 -8.41
CA ASP A 135 -11.89 8.57 -8.60
C ASP A 135 -10.94 7.59 -7.89
N GLU A 136 -9.77 8.07 -7.46
CA GLU A 136 -8.81 7.29 -6.68
C GLU A 136 -9.17 7.23 -5.19
N VAL A 137 -10.06 8.10 -4.74
CA VAL A 137 -10.51 8.14 -3.33
C VAL A 137 -11.72 7.24 -3.16
N GLU A 138 -11.62 6.28 -2.26
CA GLU A 138 -12.78 5.44 -1.94
C GLU A 138 -13.93 6.28 -1.41
N PRO A 139 -15.16 6.08 -1.95
CA PRO A 139 -16.35 6.75 -1.43
C PRO A 139 -16.51 6.50 0.07
N GLY A 140 -16.68 7.58 0.83
CA GLY A 140 -16.89 7.50 2.27
C GLY A 140 -15.62 7.40 3.13
N LEU A 141 -14.41 7.39 2.57
CA LEU A 141 -13.16 7.37 3.34
C LEU A 141 -13.12 8.51 4.37
N ALA A 142 -13.29 9.74 3.92
CA ALA A 142 -13.29 10.89 4.81
C ALA A 142 -14.45 10.82 5.82
N ALA A 143 -15.68 10.54 5.37
CA ALA A 143 -16.85 10.46 6.25
C ALA A 143 -16.68 9.40 7.36
N ARG A 144 -15.97 8.33 7.11
CA ARG A 144 -15.72 7.29 8.11
C ARG A 144 -14.65 7.69 9.11
N TRP A 145 -13.56 8.32 8.68
CA TRP A 145 -12.36 8.44 9.49
C TRP A 145 -12.05 9.84 10.01
N GLU A 146 -12.51 10.91 9.33
CA GLU A 146 -12.15 12.29 9.69
C GLU A 146 -12.45 12.65 11.14
N ALA A 147 -13.58 12.22 11.68
CA ALA A 147 -13.95 12.48 13.08
C ALA A 147 -13.29 11.53 14.09
N ARG A 148 -12.60 10.50 13.63
CA ARG A 148 -12.03 9.42 14.47
C ARG A 148 -10.53 9.53 14.65
N VAL A 149 -9.82 10.06 13.65
CA VAL A 149 -8.37 10.29 13.70
C VAL A 149 -8.06 11.72 14.17
N ARG A 150 -6.82 11.96 14.55
CA ARG A 150 -6.38 13.32 14.96
C ARG A 150 -6.50 14.31 13.81
N SER A 151 -6.08 13.91 12.63
CA SER A 151 -6.28 14.67 11.39
C SER A 151 -6.36 13.73 10.19
N LEU A 152 -7.17 14.10 9.19
CA LEU A 152 -7.23 13.44 7.90
C LEU A 152 -7.16 14.49 6.80
N ARG A 153 -6.17 14.39 5.94
CA ARG A 153 -5.98 15.29 4.81
C ARG A 153 -5.84 14.51 3.51
N ILE A 154 -6.63 14.90 2.51
CA ILE A 154 -6.51 14.35 1.16
C ILE A 154 -5.95 15.46 0.26
N ILE A 155 -4.79 15.22 -0.30
CA ILE A 155 -4.10 16.15 -1.19
C ILE A 155 -4.38 15.72 -2.64
N HIS A 156 -4.85 16.66 -3.44
CA HIS A 156 -4.99 16.49 -4.88
C HIS A 156 -3.80 17.14 -5.58
N THR A 157 -3.13 16.42 -6.46
CA THR A 157 -1.98 16.92 -7.20
C THR A 157 -1.96 16.37 -8.61
N GLN A 158 -1.09 16.91 -9.46
CA GLN A 158 -0.85 16.33 -10.78
C GLN A 158 0.05 15.08 -10.65
N PRO A 159 -0.04 14.13 -11.58
CA PRO A 159 0.89 13.00 -11.65
C PRO A 159 2.35 13.46 -11.57
N HIS A 160 3.17 12.72 -10.84
CA HIS A 160 4.57 13.02 -10.49
C HIS A 160 4.79 14.14 -9.46
N GLY A 161 3.74 14.79 -8.98
CA GLY A 161 3.80 15.86 -7.96
C GLY A 161 3.55 15.39 -6.53
N GLU A 162 3.26 14.11 -6.32
CA GLU A 162 2.78 13.56 -5.04
C GLU A 162 3.79 13.76 -3.92
N ALA A 163 5.05 13.47 -4.17
CA ALA A 163 6.11 13.57 -3.16
C ALA A 163 6.33 15.01 -2.70
N GLU A 164 6.39 15.96 -3.64
CA GLU A 164 6.58 17.38 -3.34
C GLU A 164 5.38 17.95 -2.60
N ALA A 165 4.16 17.64 -3.05
CA ALA A 165 2.93 18.13 -2.44
C ALA A 165 2.80 17.64 -0.99
N VAL A 166 3.06 16.35 -0.75
CA VAL A 166 3.01 15.75 0.59
C VAL A 166 4.09 16.34 1.50
N VAL A 167 5.34 16.41 1.06
CA VAL A 167 6.44 16.95 1.89
C VAL A 167 6.19 18.43 2.24
N ALA A 168 5.69 19.22 1.30
CA ALA A 168 5.36 20.62 1.55
C ALA A 168 4.23 20.74 2.60
N ALA A 169 3.18 19.92 2.48
CA ALA A 169 2.08 19.89 3.42
C ALA A 169 2.53 19.45 4.81
N LEU A 170 3.32 18.38 4.91
CA LEU A 170 3.83 17.87 6.18
C LEU A 170 4.74 18.88 6.89
N ARG A 171 5.61 19.59 6.15
CA ARG A 171 6.41 20.67 6.74
C ARG A 171 5.55 21.81 7.29
N ALA A 172 4.46 22.13 6.63
CA ALA A 172 3.52 23.15 7.10
C ALA A 172 2.74 22.68 8.34
N ASP A 173 2.24 21.45 8.32
CA ASP A 173 1.41 20.89 9.38
C ASP A 173 2.21 20.66 10.68
N TYR A 174 3.50 20.34 10.59
CA TYR A 174 4.40 20.16 11.74
C TYR A 174 5.32 21.35 12.02
N ALA A 175 5.08 22.51 11.39
CA ALA A 175 5.88 23.71 11.63
C ALA A 175 5.78 24.17 13.10
N GLY A 176 6.91 24.12 13.83
CA GLY A 176 6.96 24.52 15.23
C GLY A 176 6.27 23.56 16.22
N ALA A 177 5.83 22.40 15.76
CA ALA A 177 5.28 21.33 16.59
C ALA A 177 6.23 20.13 16.62
N PRO A 178 6.18 19.29 17.68
CA PRO A 178 6.89 18.03 17.65
C PRO A 178 6.38 17.14 16.52
N GLY A 179 7.30 16.48 15.80
CA GLY A 179 6.94 15.50 14.78
C GLY A 179 6.21 14.28 15.37
N PRO A 180 5.72 13.37 14.51
CA PRO A 180 5.13 12.12 14.96
C PRO A 180 6.21 11.24 15.63
N GLY A 181 5.79 10.30 16.47
CA GLY A 181 6.70 9.31 17.07
C GLY A 181 6.92 8.08 16.19
N TYR A 182 6.04 7.87 15.19
CA TYR A 182 6.14 6.78 14.21
C TYR A 182 5.59 7.25 12.86
N VAL A 183 6.21 6.79 11.78
CA VAL A 183 5.77 7.09 10.40
C VAL A 183 5.63 5.80 9.61
N TRP A 184 4.48 5.64 8.97
CA TRP A 184 4.28 4.68 7.90
C TRP A 184 4.00 5.42 6.59
N ALA A 185 4.78 5.12 5.55
CA ALA A 185 4.62 5.73 4.23
C ALA A 185 4.67 4.69 3.12
N SER A 186 3.62 4.60 2.31
CA SER A 186 3.53 3.64 1.22
C SER A 186 2.90 4.24 -0.03
N GLY A 187 3.24 3.66 -1.17
CA GLY A 187 2.79 4.09 -2.49
C GLY A 187 3.94 4.22 -3.48
N GLU A 188 3.97 5.30 -4.25
CA GLU A 188 5.04 5.58 -5.19
C GLU A 188 6.39 5.71 -4.46
N GLY A 189 7.45 5.15 -5.07
CA GLY A 189 8.74 5.02 -4.40
C GLY A 189 9.41 6.33 -4.01
N ARG A 190 9.23 7.39 -4.80
CA ARG A 190 9.76 8.73 -4.49
C ARG A 190 8.98 9.37 -3.35
N LEU A 191 7.65 9.19 -3.30
CA LEU A 191 6.81 9.63 -2.20
C LEU A 191 7.26 8.98 -0.88
N ALA A 192 7.29 7.66 -0.83
CA ALA A 192 7.66 6.93 0.39
C ALA A 192 9.09 7.28 0.86
N LYS A 193 10.05 7.39 -0.08
CA LYS A 193 11.43 7.79 0.21
C LYS A 193 11.52 9.23 0.74
N SER A 194 10.76 10.16 0.16
CA SER A 194 10.78 11.57 0.57
C SER A 194 10.20 11.78 1.97
N VAL A 195 9.10 11.09 2.29
CA VAL A 195 8.52 11.11 3.64
C VAL A 195 9.49 10.49 4.66
N ARG A 196 10.14 9.37 4.33
CA ARG A 196 11.20 8.81 5.17
C ARG A 196 12.34 9.81 5.39
N GLY A 197 12.78 10.49 4.32
CA GLY A 197 13.84 11.51 4.41
C GLY A 197 13.45 12.65 5.36
N LEU A 198 12.23 13.14 5.25
CA LEU A 198 11.68 14.16 6.17
C LEU A 198 11.68 13.67 7.61
N ALA A 199 11.15 12.47 7.85
CA ALA A 199 11.03 11.89 9.19
C ALA A 199 12.39 11.72 9.88
N VAL A 200 13.38 11.15 9.19
CA VAL A 200 14.70 10.86 9.75
C VAL A 200 15.58 12.12 9.84
N ASN A 201 15.61 12.93 8.77
CA ASN A 201 16.60 14.01 8.68
C ASN A 201 16.12 15.33 9.30
N GLU A 202 14.78 15.60 9.27
CA GLU A 202 14.24 16.88 9.76
C GLU A 202 13.55 16.70 11.14
N TRP A 203 12.83 15.58 11.36
CA TRP A 203 12.20 15.32 12.66
C TRP A 203 13.04 14.48 13.61
N GLY A 204 14.15 13.91 13.13
CA GLY A 204 15.10 13.15 13.96
C GLY A 204 14.57 11.79 14.44
N LEU A 205 13.60 11.18 13.73
CA LEU A 205 13.11 9.85 14.09
C LEU A 205 14.20 8.80 13.87
N ASP A 206 14.25 7.81 14.77
CA ASP A 206 15.04 6.61 14.53
C ASP A 206 14.48 5.87 13.29
N THR A 207 15.36 5.26 12.53
CA THR A 207 14.98 4.50 11.33
C THR A 207 14.05 3.32 11.64
N THR A 208 14.09 2.81 12.87
CA THR A 208 13.17 1.75 13.35
C THR A 208 11.75 2.24 13.57
N ASP A 209 11.55 3.54 13.74
CA ASP A 209 10.25 4.19 13.86
C ASP A 209 9.69 4.66 12.52
N VAL A 210 10.37 4.35 11.41
CA VAL A 210 9.93 4.73 10.07
C VAL A 210 9.80 3.50 9.19
N THR A 211 8.56 3.06 8.97
CA THR A 211 8.24 2.03 7.99
C THR A 211 7.88 2.71 6.66
N TRP A 212 8.62 2.39 5.63
CA TRP A 212 8.36 2.91 4.29
C TRP A 212 8.43 1.79 3.26
N VAL A 213 7.40 1.69 2.44
CA VAL A 213 7.27 0.58 1.50
C VAL A 213 6.86 1.10 0.12
N PRO A 214 7.77 1.12 -0.85
CA PRO A 214 7.40 1.48 -2.21
C PRO A 214 6.56 0.35 -2.83
N TYR A 215 5.35 0.68 -3.27
CA TYR A 215 4.47 -0.25 -3.97
C TYR A 215 4.75 -0.25 -5.47
N TRP A 216 5.09 0.89 -6.02
CA TRP A 216 5.38 1.07 -7.43
C TRP A 216 6.35 2.23 -7.67
N PHE A 217 6.79 2.39 -8.91
CA PHE A 217 7.70 3.45 -9.33
C PHE A 217 7.27 3.96 -10.69
N TYR A 218 7.32 5.26 -10.90
CA TYR A 218 7.14 5.84 -12.22
C TYR A 218 8.17 5.30 -13.21
N GLY A 219 7.69 4.87 -14.40
CA GLY A 219 8.52 4.48 -15.53
C GLY A 219 9.32 3.19 -15.37
N ARG A 220 9.16 2.45 -14.29
CA ARG A 220 9.84 1.15 -14.11
C ARG A 220 9.03 0.15 -13.28
N ALA A 221 9.24 -1.12 -13.55
CA ALA A 221 8.69 -2.17 -12.70
C ALA A 221 9.34 -2.11 -11.30
N ARG A 222 8.60 -2.51 -10.28
CA ARG A 222 9.14 -2.73 -8.94
C ARG A 222 10.16 -3.88 -9.01
N PRO A 223 11.40 -3.68 -8.50
CA PRO A 223 12.43 -4.72 -8.46
C PRO A 223 12.01 -5.94 -7.65
#